data_ae2a1ecb97ce471d99789b9f8412fd51
#
_entry.id   ae2a1ecb97ce471d99789b9f8412fd51
#
_cell.length_a   1.000
_cell.length_b   1.000
_cell.length_c   1.000
_cell.angle_alpha   90.00
_cell.angle_beta   90.00
_cell.angle_gamma   90.00
#
_symmetry.space_group_name_H-M   'P 1'
#
loop_
_entity.id
_entity.type
_entity.pdbx_description
1 polymer ?
#
loop_
_entity_poly.entity_id
_entity_poly.type
_entity_poly.pdbx_seq_one_letter_code
_entity_poly.pdbx_strand_id
1 'polypeptide(L)'
;MLSRRQLLVASTASLPALLSLNACKGPAVPAVLSGPPPVSDQTTMLLHAVTEEQNLIWLYGKAVAAYPELPLSPVLAEHRQHLAQLSARIIEPPGEKVPGTVTAKPAIGATSAAAVAQLRAAEQRAVRVLLSRLGGATPSLAQLYASVAASEATHVPVLDSLALDSLGRPQ
;
A
#
# COMPACT_ATOMS: atom_id res chain seq x y z
N MET A 1 26.54 7.60 -40.66
CA MET A 1 27.12 8.75 -39.89
C MET A 1 26.37 10.00 -40.28
N LEU A 2 25.39 10.42 -39.48
CA LEU A 2 24.71 11.70 -39.66
C LEU A 2 24.62 12.39 -38.29
N SER A 3 25.24 13.55 -38.24
CA SER A 3 25.49 14.40 -37.10
C SER A 3 24.21 15.09 -36.64
N ARG A 4 23.88 14.98 -35.33
CA ARG A 4 22.87 15.81 -34.68
C ARG A 4 23.55 17.03 -34.10
N ARG A 5 23.52 18.12 -34.79
CA ARG A 5 23.83 19.46 -34.22
C ARG A 5 23.01 20.53 -34.93
N GLN A 6 22.54 21.47 -34.10
CA GLN A 6 21.98 22.78 -34.39
C GLN A 6 20.47 22.86 -34.66
N LEU A 7 19.78 23.41 -33.62
CA LEU A 7 18.93 24.58 -33.86
C LEU A 7 18.66 25.27 -32.51
N LEU A 8 19.56 26.23 -32.23
CA LEU A 8 19.28 27.33 -31.29
C LEU A 8 18.64 28.45 -32.12
N VAL A 9 17.42 28.85 -31.77
CA VAL A 9 16.87 30.13 -32.21
C VAL A 9 16.41 30.87 -30.97
N ALA A 10 17.14 31.93 -30.67
CA ALA A 10 16.80 32.94 -29.70
C ALA A 10 15.71 33.85 -30.27
N SER A 11 14.71 34.18 -29.49
CA SER A 11 13.82 35.32 -29.74
C SER A 11 13.52 36.03 -28.45
N THR A 12 14.20 37.13 -28.27
CA THR A 12 13.93 38.16 -27.27
C THR A 12 12.81 39.09 -27.78
N ALA A 13 11.79 39.28 -26.97
CA ALA A 13 10.91 40.43 -27.07
C ALA A 13 10.42 40.82 -25.69
N SER A 14 11.02 41.87 -25.16
CA SER A 14 10.61 42.58 -23.96
C SER A 14 9.47 43.53 -24.25
N LEU A 15 8.43 43.57 -23.45
CA LEU A 15 7.53 44.70 -23.30
C LEU A 15 7.02 44.77 -21.85
N PRO A 16 7.26 45.87 -21.13
CA PRO A 16 6.69 46.08 -19.81
C PRO A 16 5.29 46.69 -19.95
N ALA A 17 4.25 45.96 -19.63
CA ALA A 17 2.93 46.53 -19.42
C ALA A 17 2.75 46.84 -17.94
N LEU A 18 2.81 48.09 -17.57
CA LEU A 18 2.40 48.62 -16.26
C LEU A 18 0.87 48.52 -16.17
N LEU A 19 0.40 47.49 -15.49
CA LEU A 19 -1.00 47.41 -15.09
C LEU A 19 -1.14 47.95 -13.67
N SER A 20 -1.80 49.09 -13.55
CA SER A 20 -2.21 49.70 -12.31
C SER A 20 -3.20 48.80 -11.58
N LEU A 21 -2.80 48.23 -10.45
CA LEU A 21 -3.68 47.52 -9.55
C LEU A 21 -4.57 48.49 -8.78
N ASN A 22 -5.75 48.76 -9.30
CA ASN A 22 -6.83 49.35 -8.53
C ASN A 22 -7.27 48.28 -7.46
N ALA A 23 -6.87 48.51 -6.23
CA ALA A 23 -7.29 47.75 -5.09
C ALA A 23 -8.83 47.98 -4.86
N CYS A 24 -9.66 47.15 -5.46
CA CYS A 24 -11.03 47.02 -5.02
C CYS A 24 -11.00 46.35 -3.63
N LYS A 25 -11.22 47.17 -2.59
CA LYS A 25 -11.55 46.73 -1.25
C LYS A 25 -12.94 46.13 -1.28
N GLY A 26 -13.04 44.85 -1.73
CA GLY A 26 -14.26 44.07 -1.56
C GLY A 26 -14.52 43.79 -0.07
N PRO A 27 -15.77 43.58 0.35
CA PRO A 27 -16.05 43.20 1.73
C PRO A 27 -15.26 41.97 2.09
N ALA A 28 -14.60 42.00 3.27
CA ALA A 28 -13.84 40.87 3.79
C ALA A 28 -14.80 39.67 3.87
N VAL A 29 -14.62 38.70 2.99
CA VAL A 29 -15.30 37.42 3.08
C VAL A 29 -14.80 36.81 4.40
N PRO A 30 -15.68 36.49 5.37
CA PRO A 30 -15.23 35.82 6.58
C PRO A 30 -14.46 34.59 6.16
N ALA A 31 -13.22 34.45 6.66
CA ALA A 31 -12.45 33.23 6.47
C ALA A 31 -13.29 32.09 7.02
N VAL A 32 -13.97 31.36 6.13
CA VAL A 32 -14.54 30.07 6.47
C VAL A 32 -13.36 29.29 6.99
N LEU A 33 -13.35 28.99 8.28
CA LEU A 33 -12.42 28.06 8.88
C LEU A 33 -12.69 26.73 8.22
N SER A 34 -12.07 26.52 7.06
CA SER A 34 -12.09 25.24 6.38
C SER A 34 -11.40 24.29 7.36
N GLY A 35 -12.15 23.34 7.87
CA GLY A 35 -11.55 22.22 8.60
C GLY A 35 -10.44 21.60 7.75
N PRO A 36 -9.59 20.77 8.36
CA PRO A 36 -8.55 20.10 7.62
C PRO A 36 -9.13 19.42 6.38
N PRO A 37 -8.42 19.45 5.24
CA PRO A 37 -8.93 18.86 4.01
C PRO A 37 -9.24 17.37 4.24
N PRO A 38 -10.34 16.84 3.71
CA PRO A 38 -10.70 15.44 3.89
C PRO A 38 -9.59 14.54 3.35
N VAL A 39 -9.32 13.44 4.07
CA VAL A 39 -8.36 12.41 3.63
C VAL A 39 -8.76 11.93 2.23
N SER A 40 -7.83 11.94 1.29
CA SER A 40 -8.14 11.54 -0.09
C SER A 40 -8.52 10.06 -0.18
N ASP A 41 -9.34 9.70 -1.18
CA ASP A 41 -9.70 8.30 -1.44
C ASP A 41 -8.44 7.42 -1.64
N GLN A 42 -7.41 7.97 -2.28
CA GLN A 42 -6.13 7.26 -2.46
C GLN A 42 -5.44 6.98 -1.12
N THR A 43 -5.43 7.95 -0.21
CA THR A 43 -4.88 7.75 1.14
C THR A 43 -5.69 6.72 1.91
N THR A 44 -7.02 6.77 1.82
CA THR A 44 -7.91 5.77 2.44
C THR A 44 -7.63 4.36 1.90
N MET A 45 -7.48 4.22 0.58
CA MET A 45 -7.13 2.95 -0.05
C MET A 45 -5.77 2.41 0.41
N LEU A 46 -4.76 3.29 0.55
CA LEU A 46 -3.44 2.94 1.08
C LEU A 46 -3.50 2.48 2.54
N LEU A 47 -4.24 3.20 3.39
CA LEU A 47 -4.41 2.83 4.80
C LEU A 47 -5.03 1.44 4.94
N HIS A 48 -6.00 1.10 4.13
CA HIS A 48 -6.56 -0.24 4.11
C HIS A 48 -5.55 -1.30 3.66
N ALA A 49 -4.71 -1.02 2.65
CA ALA A 49 -3.68 -1.95 2.22
C ALA A 49 -2.61 -2.15 3.29
N VAL A 50 -2.15 -1.07 3.93
CA VAL A 50 -1.24 -1.10 5.08
C VAL A 50 -1.81 -1.94 6.23
N THR A 51 -3.11 -1.80 6.49
CA THR A 51 -3.80 -2.60 7.52
C THR A 51 -3.79 -4.09 7.21
N GLU A 52 -4.06 -4.48 5.96
CA GLU A 52 -4.01 -5.89 5.55
C GLU A 52 -2.60 -6.46 5.71
N GLU A 53 -1.55 -5.73 5.30
CA GLU A 53 -0.17 -6.16 5.51
C GLU A 53 0.19 -6.31 7.00
N GLN A 54 -0.24 -5.38 7.84
CA GLN A 54 -0.04 -5.47 9.29
C GLN A 54 -0.69 -6.72 9.88
N ASN A 55 -1.88 -7.09 9.38
CA ASN A 55 -2.57 -8.31 9.78
C ASN A 55 -1.83 -9.57 9.34
N LEU A 56 -1.34 -9.60 8.10
CA LEU A 56 -0.53 -10.71 7.58
C LEU A 56 0.77 -10.85 8.38
N ILE A 57 1.50 -9.75 8.61
CA ILE A 57 2.71 -9.75 9.45
C ILE A 57 2.41 -10.30 10.84
N TRP A 58 1.28 -9.93 11.44
CA TRP A 58 0.87 -10.45 12.73
C TRP A 58 0.61 -11.97 12.68
N LEU A 59 -0.17 -12.45 11.72
CA LEU A 59 -0.49 -13.87 11.56
C LEU A 59 0.75 -14.71 11.31
N TYR A 60 1.59 -14.29 10.36
CA TYR A 60 2.86 -14.96 10.06
C TYR A 60 3.80 -14.94 11.25
N GLY A 61 3.91 -13.82 11.96
CA GLY A 61 4.74 -13.72 13.16
C GLY A 61 4.29 -14.70 14.27
N LYS A 62 2.97 -14.89 14.43
CA LYS A 62 2.42 -15.89 15.36
C LYS A 62 2.66 -17.32 14.89
N ALA A 63 2.52 -17.56 13.58
CA ALA A 63 2.77 -18.88 13.01
C ALA A 63 4.26 -19.28 13.13
N VAL A 64 5.18 -18.39 12.80
CA VAL A 64 6.64 -18.62 12.95
C VAL A 64 7.01 -18.92 14.41
N ALA A 65 6.40 -18.21 15.35
CA ALA A 65 6.67 -18.43 16.78
C ALA A 65 6.07 -19.74 17.32
N ALA A 66 4.88 -20.13 16.85
CA ALA A 66 4.19 -21.33 17.32
C ALA A 66 4.65 -22.60 16.60
N TYR A 67 5.10 -22.50 15.37
CA TYR A 67 5.46 -23.61 14.47
C TYR A 67 6.80 -23.34 13.79
N PRO A 68 7.92 -23.33 14.53
CA PRO A 68 9.23 -22.97 14.02
C PRO A 68 9.76 -23.94 12.94
N GLU A 69 9.17 -25.13 12.82
CA GLU A 69 9.46 -26.11 11.77
C GLU A 69 8.93 -25.71 10.38
N LEU A 70 7.96 -24.77 10.32
CA LEU A 70 7.43 -24.28 9.07
C LEU A 70 8.33 -23.17 8.49
N PRO A 71 8.77 -23.27 7.23
CA PRO A 71 9.67 -22.29 6.61
C PRO A 71 8.93 -21.01 6.19
N LEU A 72 8.27 -20.34 7.15
CA LEU A 72 7.43 -19.14 6.91
C LEU A 72 8.19 -17.81 7.04
N SER A 73 9.41 -17.82 7.58
CA SER A 73 10.18 -16.59 7.82
C SER A 73 10.47 -15.78 6.56
N PRO A 74 10.76 -16.36 5.37
CA PRO A 74 10.94 -15.61 4.14
C PRO A 74 9.67 -14.86 3.74
N VAL A 75 8.50 -15.51 3.79
CA VAL A 75 7.20 -14.89 3.48
C VAL A 75 6.91 -13.73 4.42
N LEU A 76 7.16 -13.91 5.72
CA LEU A 76 7.04 -12.82 6.71
C LEU A 76 7.94 -11.63 6.36
N ALA A 77 9.14 -11.87 5.85
CA ALA A 77 10.05 -10.80 5.43
C ALA A 77 9.50 -10.04 4.21
N GLU A 78 8.89 -10.73 3.26
CA GLU A 78 8.25 -10.11 2.09
C GLU A 78 7.08 -9.20 2.50
N HIS A 79 6.20 -9.64 3.40
CA HIS A 79 5.12 -8.77 3.91
C HIS A 79 5.64 -7.51 4.60
N ARG A 80 6.77 -7.58 5.30
CA ARG A 80 7.41 -6.38 5.87
C ARG A 80 7.90 -5.42 4.79
N GLN A 81 8.38 -5.94 3.66
CA GLN A 81 8.77 -5.12 2.51
C GLN A 81 7.54 -4.48 1.84
N HIS A 82 6.45 -5.23 1.65
CA HIS A 82 5.19 -4.70 1.14
C HIS A 82 4.66 -3.57 2.02
N LEU A 83 4.63 -3.79 3.34
CA LEU A 83 4.23 -2.76 4.31
C LEU A 83 5.07 -1.49 4.17
N ALA A 84 6.40 -1.62 4.04
CA ALA A 84 7.29 -0.48 3.86
C ALA A 84 7.00 0.27 2.55
N GLN A 85 6.78 -0.45 1.44
CA GLN A 85 6.48 0.14 0.14
C GLN A 85 5.13 0.87 0.12
N LEU A 86 4.10 0.29 0.71
CA LEU A 86 2.77 0.90 0.83
C LEU A 86 2.80 2.12 1.74
N SER A 87 3.45 2.01 2.91
CA SER A 87 3.56 3.12 3.87
C SER A 87 4.31 4.31 3.29
N ALA A 88 5.34 4.09 2.47
CA ALA A 88 6.09 5.15 1.80
C ALA A 88 5.26 5.96 0.78
N ARG A 89 4.06 5.49 0.42
CA ARG A 89 3.14 6.21 -0.48
C ARG A 89 2.10 7.05 0.25
N ILE A 90 2.01 6.94 1.58
CA ILE A 90 1.10 7.74 2.38
C ILE A 90 1.67 9.15 2.49
N ILE A 91 0.90 10.11 2.01
CA ILE A 91 1.21 11.54 2.19
C ILE A 91 0.33 12.02 3.34
N GLU A 92 0.97 12.35 4.47
CA GLU A 92 0.25 12.92 5.62
C GLU A 92 -0.12 14.38 5.31
N PRO A 93 -1.40 14.77 5.47
CA PRO A 93 -1.78 16.17 5.40
C PRO A 93 -1.08 16.97 6.53
N PRO A 94 -0.69 18.23 6.29
CA PRO A 94 -0.09 19.06 7.33
C PRO A 94 -1.00 19.17 8.57
N GLY A 95 -0.51 18.73 9.73
CA GLY A 95 -1.21 18.84 11.00
C GLY A 95 -2.15 17.68 11.35
N GLU A 96 -2.31 16.68 10.49
CA GLU A 96 -3.07 15.47 10.80
C GLU A 96 -2.14 14.26 10.88
N LYS A 97 -2.30 13.49 11.96
CA LYS A 97 -1.75 12.12 11.98
C LYS A 97 -2.73 11.20 11.28
N VAL A 98 -2.24 10.44 10.30
CA VAL A 98 -3.01 9.36 9.70
C VAL A 98 -3.44 8.40 10.82
N PRO A 99 -4.75 8.12 10.97
CA PRO A 99 -5.23 7.23 12.01
C PRO A 99 -4.53 5.88 11.90
N GLY A 100 -3.87 5.45 12.97
CA GLY A 100 -3.38 4.09 13.06
C GLY A 100 -4.57 3.13 13.04
N THR A 101 -4.60 2.23 12.08
CA THR A 101 -5.65 1.23 12.00
C THR A 101 -5.45 0.18 13.09
N VAL A 102 -6.34 0.19 14.06
CA VAL A 102 -6.39 -0.86 15.09
C VAL A 102 -7.14 -2.03 14.48
N THR A 103 -6.42 -3.13 14.22
CA THR A 103 -7.01 -4.35 13.73
C THR A 103 -7.21 -5.36 14.87
N ALA A 104 -8.30 -6.10 14.81
CA ALA A 104 -8.46 -7.27 15.65
C ALA A 104 -7.30 -8.23 15.35
N LYS A 105 -6.58 -8.65 16.38
CA LYS A 105 -5.45 -9.58 16.26
C LYS A 105 -5.96 -10.99 16.47
N PRO A 106 -6.33 -11.73 15.40
CA PRO A 106 -6.87 -13.08 15.53
C PRO A 106 -5.81 -14.02 16.13
N ALA A 107 -6.26 -15.01 16.88
CA ALA A 107 -5.40 -16.10 17.30
C ALA A 107 -4.98 -16.92 16.08
N ILE A 108 -3.76 -17.49 16.12
CA ILE A 108 -3.31 -18.43 15.10
C ILE A 108 -3.96 -19.81 15.35
N GLY A 109 -4.17 -20.57 14.28
CA GLY A 109 -4.72 -21.92 14.37
C GLY A 109 -3.97 -22.80 15.38
N ALA A 110 -4.69 -23.65 16.10
CA ALA A 110 -4.16 -24.45 17.19
C ALA A 110 -3.23 -25.60 16.75
N THR A 111 -3.15 -25.89 15.45
CA THR A 111 -2.23 -26.86 14.85
C THR A 111 -1.51 -26.22 13.68
N SER A 112 -0.36 -26.76 13.27
CA SER A 112 0.38 -26.27 12.10
C SER A 112 -0.48 -26.30 10.83
N ALA A 113 -1.26 -27.36 10.60
CA ALA A 113 -2.18 -27.45 9.48
C ALA A 113 -3.29 -26.39 9.52
N ALA A 114 -3.88 -26.13 10.69
CA ALA A 114 -4.87 -25.06 10.85
C ALA A 114 -4.27 -23.67 10.65
N ALA A 115 -3.03 -23.44 11.11
CA ALA A 115 -2.31 -22.21 10.90
C ALA A 115 -2.02 -21.98 9.41
N VAL A 116 -1.53 -22.99 8.68
CA VAL A 116 -1.28 -22.93 7.24
C VAL A 116 -2.57 -22.64 6.46
N ALA A 117 -3.68 -23.30 6.80
CA ALA A 117 -4.99 -23.05 6.17
C ALA A 117 -5.47 -21.61 6.43
N GLN A 118 -5.27 -21.09 7.65
CA GLN A 118 -5.61 -19.71 8.00
C GLN A 118 -4.76 -18.69 7.21
N LEU A 119 -3.44 -18.89 7.12
CA LEU A 119 -2.54 -18.06 6.34
C LEU A 119 -2.93 -18.06 4.86
N ARG A 120 -3.17 -19.24 4.29
CA ARG A 120 -3.64 -19.39 2.91
C ARG A 120 -4.92 -18.60 2.62
N ALA A 121 -5.90 -18.69 3.52
CA ALA A 121 -7.16 -17.93 3.39
C ALA A 121 -6.91 -16.41 3.48
N ALA A 122 -5.97 -15.98 4.33
CA ALA A 122 -5.57 -14.58 4.46
C ALA A 122 -4.91 -14.05 3.19
N GLU A 123 -3.95 -14.79 2.61
CA GLU A 123 -3.31 -14.44 1.32
C GLU A 123 -4.32 -14.29 0.20
N GLN A 124 -5.18 -15.30 0.02
CA GLN A 124 -6.22 -15.25 -1.01
C GLN A 124 -7.17 -14.05 -0.83
N ARG A 125 -7.45 -13.65 0.41
CA ARG A 125 -8.27 -12.46 0.68
C ARG A 125 -7.50 -11.19 0.31
N ALA A 126 -6.23 -11.06 0.70
CA ALA A 126 -5.40 -9.91 0.43
C ALA A 126 -5.25 -9.67 -1.08
N VAL A 127 -4.93 -10.72 -1.85
CA VAL A 127 -4.91 -10.67 -3.33
C VAL A 127 -6.22 -10.11 -3.89
N ARG A 128 -7.37 -10.67 -3.48
CA ARG A 128 -8.68 -10.19 -3.98
C ARG A 128 -8.94 -8.74 -3.63
N VAL A 129 -8.58 -8.31 -2.42
CA VAL A 129 -8.75 -6.94 -1.96
C VAL A 129 -7.91 -5.97 -2.76
N LEU A 130 -6.63 -6.27 -3.00
CA LEU A 130 -5.74 -5.43 -3.80
C LEU A 130 -6.23 -5.33 -5.25
N LEU A 131 -6.57 -6.44 -5.88
CA LEU A 131 -7.07 -6.47 -7.26
C LEU A 131 -8.39 -5.70 -7.43
N SER A 132 -9.30 -5.76 -6.44
CA SER A 132 -10.57 -5.04 -6.49
C SER A 132 -10.40 -3.50 -6.47
N ARG A 133 -9.24 -3.01 -6.04
CA ARG A 133 -8.95 -1.57 -5.92
C ARG A 133 -8.25 -0.98 -7.13
N LEU A 134 -7.80 -1.80 -8.07
CA LEU A 134 -7.04 -1.33 -9.24
C LEU A 134 -7.79 -0.27 -10.05
N GLY A 135 -9.11 -0.46 -10.24
CA GLY A 135 -9.92 0.46 -11.05
C GLY A 135 -10.10 1.86 -10.45
N GLY A 136 -9.97 2.01 -9.12
CA GLY A 136 -10.08 3.30 -8.43
C GLY A 136 -8.73 3.93 -8.08
N ALA A 137 -7.63 3.23 -8.33
CA ALA A 137 -6.29 3.69 -7.98
C ALA A 137 -5.68 4.55 -9.10
N THR A 138 -4.82 5.51 -8.72
CA THR A 138 -3.96 6.19 -9.71
C THR A 138 -3.02 5.17 -10.37
N PRO A 139 -2.52 5.43 -11.61
CA PRO A 139 -1.68 4.46 -12.31
C PRO A 139 -0.48 3.95 -11.50
N SER A 140 0.21 4.83 -10.76
CA SER A 140 1.35 4.41 -9.94
C SER A 140 0.94 3.58 -8.72
N LEU A 141 -0.22 3.84 -8.13
CA LEU A 141 -0.76 3.06 -7.02
C LEU A 141 -1.32 1.72 -7.50
N ALA A 142 -1.98 1.71 -8.67
CA ALA A 142 -2.44 0.47 -9.30
C ALA A 142 -1.28 -0.47 -9.62
N GLN A 143 -0.16 0.07 -10.13
CA GLN A 143 1.05 -0.71 -10.37
C GLN A 143 1.60 -1.32 -9.08
N LEU A 144 1.66 -0.56 -7.98
CA LEU A 144 2.10 -1.06 -6.68
C LEU A 144 1.17 -2.17 -6.17
N TYR A 145 -0.15 -1.96 -6.21
CA TYR A 145 -1.13 -2.96 -5.80
C TYR A 145 -1.04 -4.25 -6.62
N ALA A 146 -0.87 -4.12 -7.94
CA ALA A 146 -0.70 -5.29 -8.81
C ALA A 146 0.59 -6.06 -8.48
N SER A 147 1.68 -5.35 -8.18
CA SER A 147 2.96 -5.95 -7.79
C SER A 147 2.84 -6.70 -6.46
N VAL A 148 2.25 -6.09 -5.44
CA VAL A 148 2.04 -6.73 -4.13
C VAL A 148 1.10 -7.92 -4.28
N ALA A 149 -0.04 -7.77 -4.98
CA ALA A 149 -0.97 -8.86 -5.21
C ALA A 149 -0.34 -10.05 -5.96
N ALA A 150 0.55 -9.78 -6.91
CA ALA A 150 1.29 -10.83 -7.62
C ALA A 150 2.26 -11.57 -6.68
N SER A 151 2.97 -10.86 -5.80
CA SER A 151 3.81 -11.49 -4.78
C SER A 151 2.98 -12.37 -3.83
N GLU A 152 1.90 -11.84 -3.26
CA GLU A 152 1.01 -12.60 -2.36
C GLU A 152 0.39 -13.84 -3.04
N ALA A 153 0.05 -13.74 -4.32
CA ALA A 153 -0.43 -14.88 -5.08
C ALA A 153 0.58 -16.03 -5.17
N THR A 154 1.89 -15.73 -5.11
CA THR A 154 2.95 -16.76 -5.07
C THR A 154 3.08 -17.46 -3.73
N HIS A 155 2.60 -16.85 -2.63
CA HIS A 155 2.60 -17.46 -1.31
C HIS A 155 1.58 -18.61 -1.20
N VAL A 156 0.47 -18.53 -1.96
CA VAL A 156 -0.59 -19.55 -1.90
C VAL A 156 -0.07 -20.95 -2.26
N PRO A 157 0.63 -21.20 -3.39
CA PRO A 157 1.18 -22.52 -3.68
C PRO A 157 2.27 -22.97 -2.68
N VAL A 158 3.02 -22.04 -2.08
CA VAL A 158 3.96 -22.37 -0.99
C VAL A 158 3.19 -22.95 0.20
N LEU A 159 2.11 -22.31 0.62
CA LEU A 159 1.27 -22.76 1.71
C LEU A 159 0.54 -24.07 1.37
N ASP A 160 0.12 -24.27 0.12
CA ASP A 160 -0.46 -25.52 -0.35
C ASP A 160 0.53 -26.69 -0.23
N SER A 161 1.81 -26.47 -0.57
CA SER A 161 2.86 -27.48 -0.41
C SER A 161 3.07 -27.85 1.07
N LEU A 162 3.09 -26.84 1.96
CA LEU A 162 3.22 -27.09 3.41
C LEU A 162 2.02 -27.85 3.99
N ALA A 163 0.83 -27.60 3.48
CA ALA A 163 -0.37 -28.33 3.87
C ALA A 163 -0.27 -29.82 3.48
N LEU A 164 0.22 -30.14 2.28
CA LEU A 164 0.42 -31.52 1.81
C LEU A 164 1.49 -32.24 2.62
N ASP A 165 2.61 -31.58 2.93
CA ASP A 165 3.69 -32.15 3.74
C ASP A 165 3.22 -32.50 5.15
N SER A 166 2.30 -31.71 5.72
CA SER A 166 1.71 -31.98 7.04
C SER A 166 0.80 -33.20 7.07
N LEU A 167 0.18 -33.56 5.94
CA LEU A 167 -0.69 -34.75 5.81
C LEU A 167 0.12 -36.04 5.60
N GLY A 168 1.32 -35.95 5.07
CA GLY A 168 2.20 -37.08 4.76
C GLY A 168 3.14 -37.50 5.88
N ARG A 169 3.24 -36.75 6.97
CA ARG A 169 4.09 -37.13 8.12
C ARG A 169 3.29 -37.99 9.12
N PRO A 170 3.69 -39.26 9.35
CA PRO A 170 3.14 -40.03 10.47
C PRO A 170 3.49 -39.30 11.77
N GLN A 171 2.49 -39.16 12.64
CA GLN A 171 2.62 -38.62 13.99
C GLN A 171 3.35 -39.62 14.88
#